data_703194f8e0779f269cbe5ba22992dbf6
#
_entry.id   703194f8e0779f269cbe5ba22992dbf6
#
_cell.length_a   1.000
_cell.length_b   1.000
_cell.length_c   1.000
_cell.angle_alpha   90.00
_cell.angle_beta   90.00
_cell.angle_gamma   90.00
#
_symmetry.space_group_name_H-M   'P 1'
#
loop_
_entity.id
_entity.type
_entity.pdbx_description
1 polymer ?
#
loop_
_entity_poly.entity_id
_entity_poly.type
_entity_poly.pdbx_seq_one_letter_code
_entity_poly.pdbx_strand_id
1 'polypeptide(L)'
;MNLLRSWYFLQAGPLDALLAPLGGGGLACGTLLAARGTPVFGAEPAGAADTFESLRQQRHVTDLVPDTVCDGLRGTVGAVNLAIMRRDGLQALVVTDAETVAAMRLVWERLKIIIEPSCATVLAAVLRYPGHFAGRRIGLILSGGNVDLAALPW
;
A
#
# COMPACT_ATOMS: atom_id res chain seq x y z
N MET A 1 23.70 -2.57 -4.03
CA MET A 1 23.12 -3.83 -3.47
C MET A 1 22.15 -3.42 -2.37
N ASN A 2 20.84 -3.57 -2.59
CA ASN A 2 19.82 -2.98 -1.74
C ASN A 2 19.60 -3.86 -0.51
N LEU A 3 19.99 -3.42 0.68
CA LEU A 3 19.91 -4.16 1.95
C LEU A 3 18.49 -4.59 2.31
N LEU A 4 17.46 -3.88 1.85
CA LEU A 4 16.06 -4.26 2.01
C LEU A 4 15.70 -5.55 1.23
N ARG A 5 16.46 -5.90 0.19
CA ARG A 5 16.21 -7.08 -0.66
C ARG A 5 16.38 -8.42 0.05
N SER A 6 17.26 -8.51 1.05
CA SER A 6 17.59 -9.79 1.66
C SER A 6 16.81 -10.08 2.94
N TRP A 7 16.44 -9.06 3.69
CA TRP A 7 15.88 -9.25 5.03
C TRP A 7 14.46 -9.84 5.04
N TYR A 8 13.55 -9.31 4.24
CA TYR A 8 12.14 -9.75 4.26
C TYR A 8 11.96 -11.19 3.74
N PHE A 9 12.62 -11.54 2.64
CA PHE A 9 12.52 -12.88 2.06
C PHE A 9 13.28 -13.95 2.85
N LEU A 10 14.35 -13.58 3.55
CA LEU A 10 15.12 -14.53 4.37
C LEU A 10 14.38 -14.94 5.64
N GLN A 11 13.60 -14.05 6.24
CA GLN A 11 12.86 -14.31 7.48
C GLN A 11 11.45 -14.87 7.24
N ALA A 12 10.74 -14.33 6.26
CA ALA A 12 9.36 -14.71 5.99
C ALA A 12 9.23 -16.02 5.17
N GLY A 13 10.29 -16.43 4.48
CA GLY A 13 10.20 -17.51 3.50
C GLY A 13 9.37 -17.11 2.26
N PRO A 14 8.91 -18.08 1.45
CA PRO A 14 8.13 -17.80 0.25
C PRO A 14 6.81 -17.10 0.59
N LEU A 15 6.51 -16.03 -0.16
CA LEU A 15 5.26 -15.28 -0.07
C LEU A 15 4.51 -15.38 -1.40
N ASP A 16 3.18 -15.48 -1.33
CA ASP A 16 2.31 -15.55 -2.50
C ASP A 16 1.94 -14.16 -3.04
N ALA A 17 2.06 -13.13 -2.20
CA ALA A 17 1.85 -11.74 -2.57
C ALA A 17 2.50 -10.78 -1.59
N LEU A 18 2.76 -9.55 -2.04
CA LEU A 18 3.21 -8.42 -1.23
C LEU A 18 2.24 -7.25 -1.41
N LEU A 19 1.97 -6.52 -0.33
CA LEU A 19 1.22 -5.28 -0.40
C LEU A 19 2.06 -4.12 0.16
N ALA A 20 2.08 -3.01 -0.56
CA ALA A 20 2.71 -1.77 -0.16
C ALA A 20 1.72 -0.60 -0.20
N PRO A 21 1.81 0.37 0.73
CA PRO A 21 1.09 1.62 0.60
C PRO A 21 1.50 2.33 -0.69
N LEU A 22 0.54 2.95 -1.36
CA LEU A 22 0.74 3.56 -2.67
C LEU A 22 0.26 5.03 -2.66
N GLY A 23 1.20 5.95 -2.73
CA GLY A 23 1.04 7.37 -3.00
C GLY A 23 1.94 7.73 -4.16
N GLY A 24 2.98 8.56 -3.98
CA GLY A 24 3.93 8.91 -5.05
C GLY A 24 4.65 7.75 -5.74
N GLY A 25 4.47 6.52 -5.27
CA GLY A 25 4.85 5.26 -5.92
C GLY A 25 6.25 4.75 -5.60
N GLY A 26 7.08 5.49 -4.87
CA GLY A 26 8.48 5.09 -4.61
C GLY A 26 8.61 3.77 -3.86
N LEU A 27 7.85 3.61 -2.75
CA LEU A 27 7.88 2.39 -1.94
C LEU A 27 7.32 1.19 -2.72
N ALA A 28 6.18 1.36 -3.38
CA ALA A 28 5.54 0.30 -4.15
C ALA A 28 6.41 -0.15 -5.34
N CYS A 29 7.02 0.78 -6.08
CA CYS A 29 7.98 0.45 -7.14
C CYS A 29 9.22 -0.26 -6.61
N GLY A 30 9.80 0.23 -5.49
CA GLY A 30 10.94 -0.42 -4.86
C GLY A 30 10.61 -1.87 -4.44
N THR A 31 9.41 -2.08 -3.90
CA THR A 31 8.90 -3.42 -3.55
C THR A 31 8.74 -4.29 -4.80
N LEU A 32 8.11 -3.76 -5.84
CA LEU A 32 7.88 -4.47 -7.11
C LEU A 32 9.20 -4.94 -7.74
N LEU A 33 10.18 -4.06 -7.84
CA LEU A 33 11.50 -4.39 -8.38
C LEU A 33 12.27 -5.40 -7.52
N ALA A 34 12.02 -5.41 -6.20
CA ALA A 34 12.66 -6.33 -5.27
C ALA A 34 11.97 -7.69 -5.18
N ALA A 35 10.71 -7.80 -5.57
CA ALA A 35 9.84 -8.96 -5.34
C ALA A 35 10.18 -10.21 -6.17
N ARG A 36 11.05 -10.09 -7.18
CA ARG A 36 11.55 -11.22 -7.99
C ARG A 36 10.44 -12.14 -8.53
N GLY A 37 9.35 -11.55 -9.02
CA GLY A 37 8.22 -12.29 -9.59
C GLY A 37 7.08 -12.60 -8.59
N THR A 38 7.26 -12.35 -7.30
CA THR A 38 6.13 -12.35 -6.35
C THR A 38 5.17 -11.21 -6.71
N PRO A 39 3.86 -11.46 -6.89
CA PRO A 39 2.88 -10.43 -7.18
C PRO A 39 2.90 -9.31 -6.14
N VAL A 40 2.88 -8.05 -6.61
CA VAL A 40 2.84 -6.87 -5.74
C VAL A 40 1.57 -6.08 -6.00
N PHE A 41 0.87 -5.76 -4.92
CA PHE A 41 -0.29 -4.88 -4.93
C PHE A 41 0.06 -3.56 -4.24
N GLY A 42 -0.42 -2.47 -4.80
CA GLY A 42 -0.39 -1.15 -4.16
C GLY A 42 -1.75 -0.85 -3.54
N ALA A 43 -1.79 -0.35 -2.31
CA ALA A 43 -3.02 0.03 -1.64
C ALA A 43 -3.13 1.56 -1.54
N GLU A 44 -4.18 2.13 -2.14
CA GLU A 44 -4.47 3.58 -2.15
C GLU A 44 -5.76 3.89 -1.39
N PRO A 45 -5.84 5.03 -0.69
CA PRO A 45 -7.12 5.54 -0.18
C PRO A 45 -7.97 6.08 -1.33
N ALA A 46 -9.28 5.89 -1.25
CA ALA A 46 -10.24 6.31 -2.29
C ALA A 46 -10.16 7.81 -2.60
N GLY A 47 -9.85 8.63 -1.58
CA GLY A 47 -9.68 10.08 -1.75
C GLY A 47 -8.35 10.50 -2.39
N ALA A 48 -7.44 9.55 -2.72
CA ALA A 48 -6.17 9.81 -3.40
C ALA A 48 -5.77 8.64 -4.30
N ALA A 49 -6.70 8.12 -5.11
CA ALA A 49 -6.53 6.92 -5.94
C ALA A 49 -6.06 7.27 -7.38
N ASP A 50 -5.08 8.15 -7.50
CA ASP A 50 -4.58 8.62 -8.80
C ASP A 50 -3.82 7.55 -9.58
N THR A 51 -3.10 6.63 -8.90
CA THR A 51 -2.44 5.52 -9.57
C THR A 51 -3.44 4.51 -10.10
N PHE A 52 -4.45 4.13 -9.31
CA PHE A 52 -5.53 3.26 -9.77
C PHE A 52 -6.19 3.81 -11.02
N GLU A 53 -6.57 5.09 -11.00
CA GLU A 53 -7.16 5.75 -12.17
C GLU A 53 -6.19 5.84 -13.34
N SER A 54 -4.90 6.12 -13.08
CA SER A 54 -3.88 6.17 -14.13
C SER A 54 -3.69 4.82 -14.82
N LEU A 55 -3.71 3.72 -14.06
CA LEU A 55 -3.61 2.37 -14.61
C LEU A 55 -4.88 1.99 -15.39
N ARG A 56 -6.06 2.30 -14.84
CA ARG A 56 -7.35 2.02 -15.46
C ARG A 56 -7.57 2.79 -16.77
N GLN A 57 -7.24 4.09 -16.78
CA GLN A 57 -7.43 4.97 -17.93
C GLN A 57 -6.28 4.93 -18.94
N GLN A 58 -5.21 4.21 -18.66
CA GLN A 58 -3.99 4.15 -19.49
C GLN A 58 -3.36 5.55 -19.74
N ARG A 59 -3.64 6.53 -18.87
CA ARG A 59 -3.05 7.87 -18.88
C ARG A 59 -2.49 8.24 -17.50
N HIS A 60 -1.60 9.21 -17.43
CA HIS A 60 -1.13 9.74 -16.14
C HIS A 60 -2.15 10.75 -15.60
N VAL A 61 -2.88 10.40 -14.56
CA VAL A 61 -3.85 11.27 -13.87
C VAL A 61 -3.08 12.10 -12.84
N THR A 62 -3.10 13.43 -13.01
CA THR A 62 -2.37 14.37 -12.14
C THR A 62 -3.24 15.48 -11.59
N ASP A 63 -4.51 15.49 -11.94
CA ASP A 63 -5.50 16.50 -11.62
C ASP A 63 -6.42 16.12 -10.44
N LEU A 64 -6.14 15.02 -9.76
CA LEU A 64 -6.87 14.62 -8.57
C LEU A 64 -6.43 15.45 -7.36
N VAL A 65 -7.38 16.03 -6.66
CA VAL A 65 -7.15 16.72 -5.38
C VAL A 65 -7.33 15.72 -4.26
N PRO A 66 -6.29 15.40 -3.48
CA PRO A 66 -6.38 14.36 -2.47
C PRO A 66 -7.21 14.82 -1.27
N ASP A 67 -8.15 13.97 -0.85
CA ASP A 67 -8.98 14.14 0.34
C ASP A 67 -9.05 12.81 1.11
N THR A 68 -8.15 12.64 2.10
CA THR A 68 -8.01 11.40 2.87
C THR A 68 -7.28 11.63 4.19
N VAL A 69 -7.52 10.78 5.17
CA VAL A 69 -6.76 10.73 6.44
C VAL A 69 -5.34 10.18 6.26
N CYS A 70 -5.04 9.58 5.12
CA CYS A 70 -3.74 9.00 4.78
C CYS A 70 -2.80 10.10 4.27
N ASP A 71 -2.28 10.95 5.15
CA ASP A 71 -1.45 12.10 4.80
C ASP A 71 -0.19 11.74 4.00
N GLY A 72 0.44 10.62 4.31
CA GLY A 72 1.60 10.10 3.59
C GLY A 72 1.30 9.58 2.17
N LEU A 73 0.02 9.48 1.77
CA LEU A 73 -0.39 8.98 0.44
C LEU A 73 -1.07 10.05 -0.43
N ARG A 74 -1.01 11.33 -0.03
CA ARG A 74 -1.59 12.44 -0.81
C ARG A 74 -0.77 12.87 -2.02
N GLY A 75 0.44 12.33 -2.17
CA GLY A 75 1.33 12.66 -3.29
C GLY A 75 0.96 11.91 -4.55
N THR A 76 0.79 12.63 -5.67
CA THR A 76 0.54 12.06 -6.99
C THR A 76 1.68 11.14 -7.43
N VAL A 77 1.33 10.04 -8.09
CA VAL A 77 2.31 9.07 -8.60
C VAL A 77 3.28 9.72 -9.60
N GLY A 78 4.57 9.50 -9.41
CA GLY A 78 5.59 9.99 -10.35
C GLY A 78 5.52 9.26 -11.71
N ALA A 79 5.74 9.97 -12.81
CA ALA A 79 5.66 9.41 -14.17
C ALA A 79 6.58 8.19 -14.36
N VAL A 80 7.79 8.22 -13.79
CA VAL A 80 8.74 7.10 -13.84
C VAL A 80 8.20 5.89 -13.07
N ASN A 81 7.64 6.13 -11.87
CA ASN A 81 7.05 5.08 -11.05
C ASN A 81 5.85 4.44 -11.75
N LEU A 82 4.98 5.24 -12.34
CA LEU A 82 3.83 4.75 -13.10
C LEU A 82 4.27 3.89 -14.31
N ALA A 83 5.32 4.29 -15.02
CA ALA A 83 5.87 3.51 -16.12
C ALA A 83 6.41 2.14 -15.66
N ILE A 84 7.10 2.09 -14.52
CA ILE A 84 7.58 0.84 -13.91
C ILE A 84 6.39 -0.05 -13.51
N MET A 85 5.38 0.52 -12.85
CA MET A 85 4.19 -0.21 -12.42
C MET A 85 3.43 -0.83 -13.59
N ARG A 86 3.28 -0.10 -14.70
CA ARG A 86 2.68 -0.60 -15.94
C ARG A 86 3.47 -1.73 -16.55
N ARG A 87 4.79 -1.57 -16.67
CA ARG A 87 5.70 -2.56 -17.27
C ARG A 87 5.69 -3.86 -16.49
N ASP A 88 5.74 -3.78 -15.17
CA ASP A 88 5.95 -4.93 -14.28
C ASP A 88 4.65 -5.43 -13.63
N GLY A 89 3.49 -4.88 -14.03
CA GLY A 89 2.17 -5.41 -13.72
C GLY A 89 1.70 -5.21 -12.27
N LEU A 90 2.07 -4.09 -11.62
CA LEU A 90 1.51 -3.76 -10.31
C LEU A 90 -0.01 -3.58 -10.41
N GLN A 91 -0.74 -4.17 -9.47
CA GLN A 91 -2.18 -3.97 -9.32
C GLN A 91 -2.45 -2.97 -8.20
N ALA A 92 -3.17 -1.89 -8.48
CA ALA A 92 -3.62 -0.94 -7.48
C ALA A 92 -4.99 -1.34 -6.92
N LEU A 93 -5.12 -1.32 -5.59
CA LEU A 93 -6.34 -1.61 -4.86
C LEU A 93 -6.76 -0.38 -4.08
N VAL A 94 -8.05 -0.06 -4.10
CA VAL A 94 -8.60 1.14 -3.47
C VAL A 94 -9.39 0.78 -2.22
N VAL A 95 -9.13 1.50 -1.12
CA VAL A 95 -9.82 1.35 0.17
C VAL A 95 -10.37 2.69 0.65
N THR A 96 -11.45 2.68 1.40
CA THR A 96 -11.99 3.89 2.04
C THR A 96 -11.21 4.28 3.29
N ASP A 97 -11.30 5.54 3.70
CA ASP A 97 -10.72 6.00 4.97
C ASP A 97 -11.32 5.25 6.17
N ALA A 98 -12.60 4.94 6.15
CA ALA A 98 -13.25 4.16 7.20
C ALA A 98 -12.66 2.74 7.32
N GLU A 99 -12.44 2.05 6.21
CA GLU A 99 -11.80 0.73 6.18
C GLU A 99 -10.35 0.82 6.65
N THR A 100 -9.65 1.87 6.28
CA THR A 100 -8.25 2.13 6.68
C THR A 100 -8.14 2.36 8.19
N VAL A 101 -9.01 3.21 8.76
CA VAL A 101 -9.07 3.47 10.21
C VAL A 101 -9.41 2.20 10.99
N ALA A 102 -10.38 1.41 10.52
CA ALA A 102 -10.73 0.13 11.14
C ALA A 102 -9.55 -0.85 11.13
N ALA A 103 -8.82 -0.93 10.01
CA ALA A 103 -7.63 -1.78 9.88
C ALA A 103 -6.48 -1.30 10.79
N MET A 104 -6.26 0.02 10.87
CA MET A 104 -5.28 0.62 11.78
C MET A 104 -5.57 0.25 13.24
N ARG A 105 -6.82 0.44 13.68
CA ARG A 105 -7.26 0.09 15.04
C ARG A 105 -7.07 -1.41 15.31
N LEU A 106 -7.41 -2.28 14.37
CA LEU A 106 -7.22 -3.73 14.49
C LEU A 106 -5.74 -4.09 14.72
N VAL A 107 -4.81 -3.47 13.99
CA VAL A 107 -3.36 -3.66 14.18
C VAL A 107 -2.94 -3.23 15.59
N TRP A 108 -3.35 -2.04 16.02
CA TRP A 108 -3.02 -1.54 17.37
C TRP A 108 -3.54 -2.48 18.45
N GLU A 109 -4.81 -2.92 18.36
CA GLU A 109 -5.44 -3.76 19.36
C GLU A 109 -4.88 -5.19 19.40
N ARG A 110 -4.51 -5.76 18.25
CA ARG A 110 -4.10 -7.17 18.15
C ARG A 110 -2.60 -7.38 18.20
N LEU A 111 -1.84 -6.54 17.50
CA LEU A 111 -0.39 -6.68 17.39
C LEU A 111 0.37 -5.80 18.40
N LYS A 112 -0.30 -4.80 19.02
CA LYS A 112 0.31 -3.84 19.96
C LYS A 112 1.44 -3.02 19.32
N ILE A 113 1.34 -2.76 18.02
CA ILE A 113 2.27 -1.90 17.29
C ILE A 113 1.54 -0.65 16.82
N ILE A 114 2.21 0.49 16.95
CA ILE A 114 1.70 1.78 16.49
C ILE A 114 1.99 1.90 14.99
N ILE A 115 0.95 2.05 14.21
CA ILE A 115 1.03 2.35 12.78
C ILE A 115 0.17 3.59 12.46
N GLU A 116 0.50 4.28 11.39
CA GLU A 116 -0.26 5.43 10.87
C GLU A 116 -1.34 4.99 9.86
N PRO A 117 -2.34 5.85 9.55
CA PRO A 117 -3.37 5.52 8.55
C PRO A 117 -2.80 5.13 7.20
N SER A 118 -1.80 5.87 6.71
CA SER A 118 -1.19 5.64 5.39
C SER A 118 -0.73 4.19 5.19
N CYS A 119 -0.11 3.57 6.19
CA CYS A 119 0.33 2.18 6.06
C CYS A 119 -0.74 1.15 6.43
N ALA A 120 -1.83 1.53 7.08
CA ALA A 120 -2.95 0.64 7.37
C ALA A 120 -3.76 0.26 6.12
N THR A 121 -3.64 1.03 5.03
CA THR A 121 -4.27 0.75 3.74
C THR A 121 -4.00 -0.66 3.24
N VAL A 122 -2.81 -1.22 3.50
CA VAL A 122 -2.47 -2.59 3.04
C VAL A 122 -3.29 -3.66 3.73
N LEU A 123 -3.55 -3.53 5.04
CA LEU A 123 -4.43 -4.46 5.75
C LEU A 123 -5.89 -4.24 5.35
N ALA A 124 -6.31 -2.99 5.21
CA ALA A 124 -7.65 -2.66 4.71
C ALA A 124 -7.91 -3.32 3.33
N ALA A 125 -6.94 -3.28 2.42
CA ALA A 125 -7.04 -3.91 1.11
C ALA A 125 -7.17 -5.44 1.21
N VAL A 126 -6.43 -6.10 2.09
CA VAL A 126 -6.57 -7.55 2.30
C VAL A 126 -7.97 -7.91 2.79
N LEU A 127 -8.51 -7.14 3.74
CA LEU A 127 -9.84 -7.39 4.30
C LEU A 127 -10.97 -7.12 3.29
N ARG A 128 -10.80 -6.09 2.45
CA ARG A 128 -11.76 -5.71 1.42
C ARG A 128 -11.81 -6.67 0.24
N TYR A 129 -10.65 -7.23 -0.14
CA TYR A 129 -10.51 -8.05 -1.35
C TYR A 129 -10.11 -9.51 -1.04
N PRO A 130 -10.91 -10.25 -0.24
CA PRO A 130 -10.55 -11.60 0.19
C PRO A 130 -10.35 -12.58 -0.98
N GLY A 131 -10.99 -12.35 -2.12
CA GLY A 131 -10.81 -13.18 -3.31
C GLY A 131 -9.38 -13.18 -3.88
N HIS A 132 -8.60 -12.13 -3.61
CA HIS A 132 -7.18 -12.07 -4.00
C HIS A 132 -6.26 -12.76 -2.99
N PHE A 133 -6.67 -12.88 -1.73
CA PHE A 133 -5.73 -13.14 -0.63
C PHE A 133 -6.06 -14.34 0.25
N ALA A 134 -7.29 -14.86 0.20
CA ALA A 134 -7.70 -15.98 1.05
C ALA A 134 -6.83 -17.23 0.80
N GLY A 135 -6.34 -17.81 1.88
CA GLY A 135 -5.50 -19.02 1.85
C GLY A 135 -4.05 -18.76 1.41
N ARG A 136 -3.63 -17.51 1.21
CA ARG A 136 -2.27 -17.14 0.76
C ARG A 136 -1.41 -16.61 1.90
N ARG A 137 -0.09 -16.78 1.78
CA ARG A 137 0.90 -16.13 2.64
C ARG A 137 1.23 -14.76 2.06
N ILE A 138 0.83 -13.71 2.77
CA ILE A 138 0.91 -12.34 2.28
C ILE A 138 1.88 -11.54 3.15
N GLY A 139 2.77 -10.77 2.51
CA GLY A 139 3.60 -9.78 3.17
C GLY A 139 2.95 -8.40 3.12
N LEU A 140 2.71 -7.79 4.28
CA LEU A 140 2.21 -6.41 4.39
C LEU A 140 3.33 -5.48 4.83
N ILE A 141 3.55 -4.39 4.10
CA ILE A 141 4.55 -3.39 4.47
C ILE A 141 3.90 -2.32 5.35
N LEU A 142 4.16 -2.40 6.65
CA LEU A 142 3.76 -1.39 7.63
C LEU A 142 4.90 -0.38 7.76
N SER A 143 4.87 0.67 6.94
CA SER A 143 6.03 1.53 6.67
C SER A 143 6.14 2.76 7.56
N GLY A 144 5.15 3.03 8.41
CA GLY A 144 5.16 4.23 9.23
C GLY A 144 4.25 4.18 10.45
N GLY A 145 4.54 5.02 11.42
CA GLY A 145 3.78 5.16 12.67
C GLY A 145 3.69 6.62 13.14
N ASN A 146 3.75 7.57 12.21
CA ASN A 146 3.65 9.00 12.50
C ASN A 146 2.19 9.39 12.76
N VAL A 147 1.76 9.32 14.03
CA VAL A 147 0.41 9.64 14.47
C VAL A 147 0.42 10.57 15.67
N ASP A 148 -0.56 11.46 15.75
CA ASP A 148 -0.84 12.23 16.95
C ASP A 148 -1.70 11.37 17.91
N LEU A 149 -1.11 10.97 19.02
CA LEU A 149 -1.81 10.13 20.01
C LEU A 149 -2.96 10.87 20.72
N ALA A 150 -2.98 12.21 20.67
CA ALA A 150 -4.07 13.03 21.22
C ALA A 150 -5.23 13.22 20.23
N ALA A 151 -5.05 12.86 18.96
CA ALA A 151 -6.02 13.06 17.88
C ALA A 151 -6.15 11.82 16.99
N LEU A 152 -6.40 10.66 17.59
CA LEU A 152 -6.61 9.42 16.87
C LEU A 152 -7.93 9.46 16.06
N PRO A 153 -7.98 8.87 14.86
CA PRO A 153 -9.13 8.96 13.95
C PRO A 153 -10.34 8.07 14.34
N TRP A 154 -10.38 7.52 15.55
CA TRP A 154 -11.51 6.71 16.08
C TRP A 154 -11.96 7.16 17.45
#